data_dbba45ba71451fcf5bb13b198c6ec1af
#
_entry.id   dbba45ba71451fcf5bb13b198c6ec1af
#
_cell.length_a   1.000
_cell.length_b   1.000
_cell.length_c   1.000
_cell.angle_alpha   90.00
_cell.angle_beta   90.00
_cell.angle_gamma   90.00
#
_symmetry.space_group_name_H-M   'P 1'
#
loop_
_entity.id
_entity.type
_entity.pdbx_description
1 polymer ?
#
loop_
_entity_poly.entity_id
_entity_poly.type
_entity_poly.pdbx_seq_one_letter_code
_entity_poly.pdbx_strand_id
1 'polypeptide(L)'
;SESLKNMLHKAICTVTGHPVDVASGTFFTDEEDFWLDGPVPLSWERTWYSRSDYRGSLGNGWHHAYDMGVVADTEEGTLTLRMSDGIPVAFPLPTAEEPSFILSERKEARLEQDGGYCVWDMAEDLYYRFTRKEYDSVRLLESVTDCNGLGIRFDYTKEGLLRSITDSAGRRLRVEHDTRSGRILEICGPHPEEPEKEITLASYEYDADGNMTLQRNAAGDVMTYEYAGRLIVKETWRNGLAWYFEYDGTGVGSRCVHTWGDGGIYDHRLTFREGVTEVLDSHGELTVYHHRGGLVWKKVDANGGEHLWRYDDSRRLLAQTDPLGNSTLYRYDRWGNCTDSSDPCGGSVSAVYPGKGNLRNRPVSVTTPDSGTWEFGYDRSGNLVSRTNPEGAVTRMTYRNGAVASVKDPYGVVTRL
;
A
#
# COMPACT_ATOMS: atom_id res chain seq x y z
N SER A 1 -1.76 -0.56 3.92
CA SER A 1 -2.61 -1.12 2.86
C SER A 1 -2.22 -0.49 1.53
N GLU A 2 -1.94 -1.33 0.56
CA GLU A 2 -1.65 -0.85 -0.79
C GLU A 2 -2.87 -0.20 -1.42
N SER A 3 -2.66 0.84 -2.22
CA SER A 3 -3.75 1.38 -3.02
C SER A 3 -4.34 0.26 -3.90
N LEU A 4 -5.64 0.28 -4.10
CA LEU A 4 -6.35 -0.71 -4.95
C LEU A 4 -5.68 -0.89 -6.32
N LYS A 5 -5.04 0.17 -6.84
CA LYS A 5 -4.26 0.19 -8.08
C LYS A 5 -2.99 -0.66 -7.97
N ASN A 6 -2.23 -0.54 -6.87
CA ASN A 6 -1.01 -1.31 -6.65
C ASN A 6 -1.36 -2.78 -6.43
N MET A 7 -2.43 -3.08 -5.70
CA MET A 7 -2.95 -4.44 -5.56
C MET A 7 -3.35 -5.05 -6.90
N LEU A 8 -4.07 -4.31 -7.75
CA LEU A 8 -4.48 -4.78 -9.08
C LEU A 8 -3.27 -4.96 -10.00
N HIS A 9 -2.30 -4.04 -9.97
CA HIS A 9 -1.06 -4.16 -10.74
C HIS A 9 -0.24 -5.36 -10.29
N LYS A 10 -0.04 -5.54 -8.99
CA LYS A 10 0.62 -6.72 -8.43
C LYS A 10 -0.11 -7.99 -8.83
N ALA A 11 -1.44 -8.03 -8.72
CA ALA A 11 -2.23 -9.21 -9.10
C ALA A 11 -2.11 -9.58 -10.59
N ILE A 12 -1.96 -8.59 -11.50
CA ILE A 12 -1.82 -8.83 -12.95
C ILE A 12 -0.38 -9.20 -13.31
N CYS A 13 0.61 -8.59 -12.65
CA CYS A 13 2.02 -8.71 -13.01
C CYS A 13 2.77 -9.79 -12.21
N THR A 14 2.14 -10.38 -11.18
CA THR A 14 2.80 -11.32 -10.28
C THR A 14 2.58 -12.76 -10.71
N VAL A 15 3.64 -13.55 -10.71
CA VAL A 15 3.58 -15.00 -10.86
C VAL A 15 3.07 -15.61 -9.55
N THR A 16 2.14 -16.55 -9.64
CA THR A 16 1.58 -17.24 -8.47
C THR A 16 2.66 -18.01 -7.70
N GLY A 17 2.59 -17.92 -6.37
CA GLY A 17 3.48 -18.63 -5.44
C GLY A 17 4.46 -17.72 -4.73
N HIS A 18 5.27 -16.97 -5.46
CA HIS A 18 6.11 -15.90 -4.89
C HIS A 18 6.16 -14.71 -5.85
N PRO A 19 6.04 -13.47 -5.34
CA PRO A 19 5.80 -12.32 -6.21
C PRO A 19 7.06 -11.85 -6.94
N VAL A 20 7.18 -12.24 -8.21
CA VAL A 20 8.10 -11.65 -9.17
C VAL A 20 7.29 -10.86 -10.18
N ASP A 21 7.59 -9.56 -10.29
CA ASP A 21 6.98 -8.70 -11.32
C ASP A 21 7.47 -9.12 -12.70
N VAL A 22 6.58 -9.66 -13.51
CA VAL A 22 6.90 -10.17 -14.86
C VAL A 22 7.33 -9.06 -15.82
N ALA A 23 6.99 -7.80 -15.57
CA ALA A 23 7.39 -6.70 -16.44
C ALA A 23 8.82 -6.22 -16.17
N SER A 24 9.29 -6.31 -14.94
CA SER A 24 10.60 -5.80 -14.53
C SER A 24 11.58 -6.88 -14.05
N GLY A 25 11.11 -8.06 -13.70
CA GLY A 25 11.89 -9.11 -13.04
C GLY A 25 12.21 -8.80 -11.57
N THR A 26 11.56 -7.81 -10.99
CA THR A 26 11.74 -7.47 -9.58
C THR A 26 11.09 -8.54 -8.71
N PHE A 27 11.87 -9.21 -7.87
CA PHE A 27 11.32 -9.95 -6.75
C PHE A 27 11.01 -8.98 -5.62
N PHE A 28 9.86 -9.16 -4.98
CA PHE A 28 9.49 -8.43 -3.78
C PHE A 28 8.83 -9.37 -2.77
N THR A 29 8.97 -9.04 -1.49
CA THR A 29 8.27 -9.71 -0.39
C THR A 29 7.73 -8.66 0.55
N ASP A 30 6.47 -8.81 0.97
CA ASP A 30 5.77 -7.95 1.91
C ASP A 30 5.12 -8.81 2.99
N GLU A 31 5.33 -8.40 4.24
CA GLU A 31 4.87 -9.13 5.41
C GLU A 31 4.35 -8.19 6.48
N GLU A 32 3.21 -8.52 7.08
CA GLU A 32 2.71 -7.88 8.28
C GLU A 32 3.28 -8.58 9.52
N ASP A 33 4.06 -7.85 10.31
CA ASP A 33 4.65 -8.39 11.53
C ASP A 33 3.70 -8.32 12.72
N PHE A 34 2.86 -7.28 12.79
CA PHE A 34 1.77 -7.15 13.76
C PHE A 34 0.73 -6.12 13.32
N TRP A 35 -0.48 -6.29 13.85
CA TRP A 35 -1.64 -5.42 13.66
C TRP A 35 -2.20 -5.00 15.01
N LEU A 36 -2.58 -3.73 15.15
CA LEU A 36 -3.26 -3.19 16.32
C LEU A 36 -4.53 -2.46 15.90
N ASP A 37 -5.68 -2.94 16.40
CA ASP A 37 -6.97 -2.33 16.14
C ASP A 37 -7.08 -0.91 16.71
N GLY A 38 -7.80 -0.05 16.03
CA GLY A 38 -8.07 1.33 16.43
C GLY A 38 -8.88 2.06 15.38
N PRO A 39 -9.31 3.32 15.65
CA PRO A 39 -9.99 4.16 14.67
C PRO A 39 -9.23 4.30 13.34
N VAL A 40 -7.93 4.45 13.40
CA VAL A 40 -6.99 4.23 12.29
C VAL A 40 -6.11 3.06 12.74
N PRO A 41 -6.26 1.87 12.15
CA PRO A 41 -5.48 0.71 12.54
C PRO A 41 -3.99 0.94 12.33
N LEU A 42 -3.17 0.41 13.22
CA LEU A 42 -1.72 0.38 13.05
C LEU A 42 -1.33 -1.00 12.51
N SER A 43 -1.00 -1.08 11.23
CA SER A 43 -0.36 -2.25 10.62
C SER A 43 1.12 -1.98 10.46
N TRP A 44 1.95 -2.84 11.06
CA TRP A 44 3.40 -2.78 10.87
C TRP A 44 3.79 -3.77 9.80
N GLU A 45 3.75 -3.30 8.57
CA GLU A 45 4.16 -4.03 7.37
C GLU A 45 5.59 -3.67 7.01
N ARG A 46 6.31 -4.62 6.46
CA ARG A 46 7.63 -4.42 5.86
C ARG A 46 7.66 -4.98 4.45
N THR A 47 8.37 -4.30 3.58
CA THR A 47 8.50 -4.65 2.17
C THR A 47 9.95 -4.64 1.76
N TRP A 48 10.36 -5.60 0.96
CA TRP A 48 11.68 -5.67 0.35
C TRP A 48 11.59 -5.83 -1.16
N TYR A 49 12.52 -5.16 -1.87
CA TYR A 49 12.62 -5.24 -3.32
C TYR A 49 14.04 -5.56 -3.76
N SER A 50 14.18 -6.52 -4.70
CA SER A 50 15.48 -6.89 -5.27
C SER A 50 16.19 -5.73 -6.00
N ARG A 51 15.45 -4.69 -6.40
CA ARG A 51 15.95 -3.51 -7.09
C ARG A 51 16.13 -2.29 -6.20
N SER A 52 15.85 -2.40 -4.90
CA SER A 52 16.06 -1.30 -3.96
C SER A 52 17.50 -1.21 -3.51
N ASP A 53 18.13 -0.05 -3.70
CA ASP A 53 19.43 0.29 -3.12
C ASP A 53 19.31 1.00 -1.76
N TYR A 54 18.10 1.14 -1.25
CA TYR A 54 17.78 1.78 0.01
C TYR A 54 18.48 1.11 1.19
N ARG A 55 18.91 1.95 2.16
CA ARG A 55 19.49 1.52 3.43
C ARG A 55 18.72 2.19 4.55
N GLY A 56 17.64 1.53 4.96
CA GLY A 56 16.72 2.04 5.97
C GLY A 56 16.95 1.47 7.37
N SER A 57 16.02 1.81 8.23
CA SER A 57 15.99 1.35 9.62
C SER A 57 15.77 -0.17 9.76
N LEU A 58 15.26 -0.85 8.75
CA LEU A 58 15.13 -2.31 8.68
C LEU A 58 16.23 -2.99 7.85
N GLY A 59 17.32 -2.26 7.53
CA GLY A 59 18.47 -2.79 6.78
C GLY A 59 18.37 -2.59 5.27
N ASN A 60 19.18 -3.35 4.53
CA ASN A 60 19.34 -3.16 3.10
C ASN A 60 18.11 -3.62 2.31
N GLY A 61 17.54 -2.71 1.51
CA GLY A 61 16.39 -2.98 0.63
C GLY A 61 15.04 -3.10 1.35
N TRP A 62 15.02 -3.08 2.69
CA TRP A 62 13.81 -3.15 3.48
C TRP A 62 13.23 -1.77 3.78
N HIS A 63 11.93 -1.68 3.65
CA HIS A 63 11.09 -0.55 4.06
C HIS A 63 10.05 -1.03 5.07
N HIS A 64 9.51 -0.13 5.88
CA HIS A 64 8.32 -0.42 6.69
C HIS A 64 7.18 0.54 6.34
N ALA A 65 5.95 0.21 6.69
CA ALA A 65 4.72 0.93 6.33
C ALA A 65 4.78 2.45 6.61
N TYR A 66 5.61 2.87 7.56
CA TYR A 66 5.77 4.26 7.98
C TYR A 66 7.14 4.85 7.65
N ASP A 67 7.96 4.16 6.86
CA ASP A 67 9.25 4.66 6.38
C ASP A 67 9.05 5.66 5.23
N MET A 68 8.26 6.67 5.51
CA MET A 68 7.87 7.71 4.55
C MET A 68 8.58 9.02 4.88
N GLY A 69 8.85 9.80 3.86
CA GLY A 69 9.43 11.11 4.03
C GLY A 69 9.25 11.97 2.79
N VAL A 70 9.35 13.29 2.96
CA VAL A 70 9.31 14.23 1.84
C VAL A 70 10.58 15.04 1.76
N VAL A 71 11.01 15.30 0.53
CA VAL A 71 12.13 16.19 0.18
C VAL A 71 11.57 17.30 -0.70
N ALA A 72 11.72 18.54 -0.24
CA ALA A 72 11.36 19.71 -1.04
C ALA A 72 12.59 20.27 -1.75
N ASP A 73 12.53 20.34 -3.07
CA ASP A 73 13.53 20.99 -3.91
C ASP A 73 12.93 22.30 -4.44
N THR A 74 13.39 23.42 -3.86
CA THR A 74 12.91 24.76 -4.25
C THR A 74 13.54 25.25 -5.56
N GLU A 75 14.68 24.72 -5.97
CA GLU A 75 15.36 25.09 -7.23
C GLU A 75 14.64 24.41 -8.42
N GLU A 76 14.35 23.13 -8.28
CA GLU A 76 13.61 22.36 -9.30
C GLU A 76 12.09 22.53 -9.17
N GLY A 77 11.59 23.16 -8.10
CA GLY A 77 10.15 23.36 -7.87
C GLY A 77 9.39 22.06 -7.64
N THR A 78 9.99 21.09 -6.94
CA THR A 78 9.42 19.76 -6.72
C THR A 78 9.34 19.40 -5.25
N LEU A 79 8.32 18.58 -4.89
CA LEU A 79 8.21 17.88 -3.64
C LEU A 79 8.22 16.37 -3.93
N THR A 80 9.24 15.67 -3.50
CA THR A 80 9.33 14.21 -3.68
C THR A 80 8.91 13.50 -2.41
N LEU A 81 7.86 12.68 -2.49
CA LEU A 81 7.40 11.77 -1.44
C LEU A 81 8.03 10.39 -1.65
N ARG A 82 8.77 9.89 -0.67
CA ARG A 82 9.09 8.46 -0.56
C ARG A 82 7.89 7.76 0.06
N MET A 83 7.30 6.83 -0.69
CA MET A 83 6.18 6.00 -0.24
C MET A 83 6.63 4.94 0.77
N SER A 84 5.67 4.29 1.44
CA SER A 84 5.92 3.18 2.38
C SER A 84 6.66 1.98 1.77
N ASP A 85 6.54 1.80 0.47
CA ASP A 85 7.26 0.80 -0.33
C ASP A 85 8.58 1.32 -0.91
N GLY A 86 9.00 2.53 -0.55
CA GLY A 86 10.21 3.17 -1.02
C GLY A 86 10.13 3.80 -2.41
N ILE A 87 9.02 3.64 -3.13
CA ILE A 87 8.84 4.24 -4.47
C ILE A 87 8.69 5.77 -4.34
N PRO A 88 9.49 6.57 -5.06
CA PRO A 88 9.35 8.01 -5.03
C PRO A 88 8.18 8.49 -5.91
N VAL A 89 7.41 9.44 -5.39
CA VAL A 89 6.37 10.16 -6.13
C VAL A 89 6.71 11.65 -6.13
N ALA A 90 6.91 12.25 -7.30
CA ALA A 90 7.24 13.65 -7.44
C ALA A 90 5.99 14.48 -7.72
N PHE A 91 5.79 15.51 -6.91
CA PHE A 91 4.76 16.54 -7.08
C PHE A 91 5.41 17.84 -7.54
N PRO A 92 4.74 18.70 -8.34
CA PRO A 92 5.05 20.11 -8.35
C PRO A 92 5.05 20.64 -6.91
N LEU A 93 5.97 21.53 -6.57
CA LEU A 93 6.07 22.05 -5.20
C LEU A 93 4.77 22.80 -4.84
N PRO A 94 4.00 22.36 -3.83
CA PRO A 94 2.76 23.02 -3.46
C PRO A 94 3.03 24.38 -2.79
N THR A 95 2.14 25.33 -3.01
CA THR A 95 2.14 26.62 -2.32
C THR A 95 1.07 26.68 -1.25
N ALA A 96 1.04 27.74 -0.43
CA ALA A 96 0.01 27.92 0.57
C ALA A 96 -1.41 28.10 -0.04
N GLU A 97 -1.48 28.54 -1.30
CA GLU A 97 -2.72 28.83 -2.01
C GLU A 97 -3.13 27.69 -2.95
N GLU A 98 -2.17 26.93 -3.45
CA GLU A 98 -2.38 25.94 -4.49
C GLU A 98 -1.74 24.57 -4.12
N PRO A 99 -2.61 23.59 -3.76
CA PRO A 99 -2.14 22.20 -3.55
C PRO A 99 -1.74 21.55 -4.86
N SER A 100 -0.88 20.54 -4.78
CA SER A 100 -0.39 19.77 -5.92
C SER A 100 -0.98 18.37 -5.93
N PHE A 101 -1.53 17.93 -7.06
CA PHE A 101 -2.24 16.66 -7.20
C PHE A 101 -1.60 15.76 -8.26
N ILE A 102 -1.34 14.49 -7.91
CA ILE A 102 -0.88 13.45 -8.82
C ILE A 102 -2.00 12.44 -9.04
N LEU A 103 -2.56 12.45 -10.25
CA LEU A 103 -3.70 11.62 -10.61
C LEU A 103 -3.35 10.13 -10.60
N SER A 104 -2.18 9.75 -11.07
CA SER A 104 -1.74 8.35 -11.10
C SER A 104 -1.73 7.72 -9.72
N GLU A 105 -1.40 8.46 -8.68
CA GLU A 105 -1.33 7.98 -7.30
C GLU A 105 -2.55 8.37 -6.47
N ARG A 106 -3.44 9.24 -7.00
CA ARG A 106 -4.58 9.82 -6.29
C ARG A 106 -4.17 10.49 -4.97
N LYS A 107 -3.03 11.21 -5.00
CA LYS A 107 -2.47 11.88 -3.84
C LYS A 107 -2.40 13.38 -4.07
N GLU A 108 -2.70 14.15 -3.02
CA GLU A 108 -2.61 15.61 -3.02
C GLU A 108 -1.65 16.07 -1.94
N ALA A 109 -0.60 16.78 -2.35
CA ALA A 109 0.34 17.42 -1.45
C ALA A 109 -0.07 18.87 -1.18
N ARG A 110 0.02 19.29 0.07
CA ARG A 110 -0.30 20.64 0.56
C ARG A 110 0.85 21.20 1.38
N LEU A 111 1.12 22.49 1.23
CA LEU A 111 1.90 23.26 2.18
C LEU A 111 0.93 23.81 3.25
N GLU A 112 1.14 23.47 4.51
CA GLU A 112 0.32 23.92 5.61
C GLU A 112 0.74 25.32 6.11
N GLN A 113 -0.15 26.00 6.83
CA GLN A 113 0.08 27.37 7.34
C GLN A 113 1.30 27.47 8.25
N ASP A 114 1.66 26.38 8.89
CA ASP A 114 2.82 26.28 9.79
C ASP A 114 4.12 25.94 9.07
N GLY A 115 4.10 25.81 7.75
CA GLY A 115 5.25 25.46 6.90
C GLY A 115 5.54 23.96 6.81
N GLY A 116 4.69 23.10 7.39
CA GLY A 116 4.73 21.64 7.23
C GLY A 116 4.14 21.20 5.90
N TYR A 117 4.42 19.95 5.51
CA TYR A 117 3.76 19.32 4.37
C TYR A 117 2.76 18.27 4.86
N CYS A 118 1.62 18.20 4.16
CA CYS A 118 0.62 17.16 4.35
C CYS A 118 0.28 16.54 3.00
N VAL A 119 0.25 15.21 2.93
CA VAL A 119 -0.21 14.48 1.75
C VAL A 119 -1.51 13.78 2.09
N TRP A 120 -2.56 14.11 1.35
CA TRP A 120 -3.82 13.38 1.41
C TRP A 120 -3.81 12.24 0.41
N ASP A 121 -3.87 11.01 0.90
CA ASP A 121 -4.14 9.84 0.09
C ASP A 121 -5.66 9.69 -0.10
N MET A 122 -6.14 9.95 -1.31
CA MET A 122 -7.57 9.90 -1.62
C MET A 122 -8.10 8.47 -1.75
N ALA A 123 -7.23 7.47 -1.93
CA ALA A 123 -7.63 6.08 -2.02
C ALA A 123 -7.91 5.48 -0.63
N GLU A 124 -7.03 5.78 0.32
CA GLU A 124 -7.13 5.34 1.72
C GLU A 124 -7.94 6.30 2.59
N ASP A 125 -8.16 7.53 2.09
CA ASP A 125 -8.79 8.65 2.80
C ASP A 125 -8.06 9.04 4.09
N LEU A 126 -6.72 8.98 4.04
CA LEU A 126 -5.81 9.29 5.13
C LEU A 126 -4.92 10.50 4.80
N TYR A 127 -4.55 11.22 5.85
CA TYR A 127 -3.70 12.40 5.79
C TYR A 127 -2.35 12.10 6.43
N TYR A 128 -1.29 12.18 5.64
CA TYR A 128 0.10 11.95 6.05
C TYR A 128 0.77 13.30 6.27
N ARG A 129 1.09 13.62 7.51
CA ARG A 129 1.75 14.88 7.88
C ARG A 129 3.22 14.61 8.16
N PHE A 130 4.08 15.53 7.67
CA PHE A 130 5.53 15.40 7.79
C PHE A 130 6.12 16.45 8.72
N THR A 131 7.22 16.09 9.40
CA THR A 131 7.93 16.95 10.36
C THR A 131 8.36 18.26 9.71
N ARG A 132 8.36 19.35 10.50
CA ARG A 132 8.94 20.63 10.05
C ARG A 132 10.45 20.60 10.05
N LYS A 133 11.05 19.85 10.98
CA LYS A 133 12.48 19.63 11.05
C LYS A 133 12.89 18.67 9.95
N GLU A 134 13.96 18.99 9.27
CA GLU A 134 14.62 18.12 8.31
C GLU A 134 15.69 17.28 9.02
N TYR A 135 15.81 16.04 8.59
CA TYR A 135 16.83 15.10 8.99
C TYR A 135 17.53 14.66 7.70
N ASP A 136 18.79 15.07 7.52
CA ASP A 136 19.54 14.84 6.28
C ASP A 136 18.74 15.25 5.01
N SER A 137 18.14 16.45 5.05
CA SER A 137 17.29 17.03 3.99
C SER A 137 15.92 16.33 3.81
N VAL A 138 15.56 15.36 4.65
CA VAL A 138 14.27 14.67 4.61
C VAL A 138 13.40 15.12 5.77
N ARG A 139 12.14 15.42 5.51
CA ARG A 139 11.11 15.57 6.54
C ARG A 139 10.42 14.23 6.72
N LEU A 140 10.46 13.71 7.94
CA LEU A 140 9.96 12.38 8.28
C LEU A 140 8.45 12.41 8.56
N LEU A 141 7.79 11.26 8.47
CA LEU A 141 6.38 11.12 8.77
C LEU A 141 6.10 11.41 10.25
N GLU A 142 5.30 12.44 10.54
CA GLU A 142 4.93 12.85 11.90
C GLU A 142 3.64 12.20 12.37
N SER A 143 2.65 12.10 11.48
CA SER A 143 1.37 11.46 11.79
C SER A 143 0.64 10.96 10.56
N VAL A 144 -0.22 9.96 10.77
CA VAL A 144 -1.23 9.49 9.81
C VAL A 144 -2.59 9.63 10.48
N THR A 145 -3.50 10.41 9.91
CA THR A 145 -4.80 10.70 10.52
C THR A 145 -5.95 10.53 9.53
N ASP A 146 -7.13 10.20 10.04
CA ASP A 146 -8.38 10.31 9.31
C ASP A 146 -8.85 11.78 9.17
N CYS A 147 -10.02 11.96 8.57
CA CYS A 147 -10.65 13.27 8.40
C CYS A 147 -11.09 13.94 9.73
N ASN A 148 -11.10 13.21 10.85
CA ASN A 148 -11.43 13.70 12.19
C ASN A 148 -10.19 14.02 13.03
N GLY A 149 -8.99 13.70 12.49
CA GLY A 149 -7.72 13.86 13.20
C GLY A 149 -7.40 12.74 14.17
N LEU A 150 -8.18 11.64 14.15
CA LEU A 150 -7.81 10.39 14.83
C LEU A 150 -6.71 9.71 14.05
N GLY A 151 -5.67 9.21 14.73
CA GLY A 151 -4.60 8.57 13.99
C GLY A 151 -3.38 8.19 14.81
N ILE A 152 -2.33 7.88 14.08
CA ILE A 152 -1.05 7.39 14.55
C ILE A 152 -0.06 8.54 14.57
N ARG A 153 0.79 8.63 15.59
CA ARG A 153 1.85 9.64 15.73
C ARG A 153 3.20 8.99 15.91
N PHE A 154 4.22 9.62 15.35
CA PHE A 154 5.60 9.14 15.32
C PHE A 154 6.52 10.15 16.00
N ASP A 155 7.28 9.71 16.97
CA ASP A 155 8.30 10.53 17.65
C ASP A 155 9.70 10.05 17.26
N TYR A 156 10.59 11.00 17.00
CA TYR A 156 11.96 10.72 16.57
C TYR A 156 12.99 11.23 17.58
N THR A 157 14.17 10.61 17.57
CA THR A 157 15.35 11.12 18.27
C THR A 157 15.86 12.40 17.58
N LYS A 158 16.89 13.02 18.16
CA LYS A 158 17.52 14.19 17.54
C LYS A 158 18.22 13.86 16.23
N GLU A 159 18.61 12.62 16.06
CA GLU A 159 19.28 12.05 14.88
C GLU A 159 18.28 11.57 13.81
N GLY A 160 16.98 11.59 14.08
CA GLY A 160 15.95 11.14 13.13
C GLY A 160 15.60 9.65 13.23
N LEU A 161 16.01 8.94 14.28
CA LEU A 161 15.60 7.56 14.51
C LEU A 161 14.20 7.52 15.13
N LEU A 162 13.33 6.62 14.67
CA LEU A 162 11.98 6.44 15.18
C LEU A 162 12.03 5.93 16.63
N ARG A 163 11.67 6.76 17.61
CA ARG A 163 11.76 6.44 19.03
C ARG A 163 10.51 5.77 19.59
N SER A 164 9.35 6.26 19.20
CA SER A 164 8.08 5.71 19.66
C SER A 164 6.95 5.99 18.66
N ILE A 165 5.94 5.14 18.72
CA ILE A 165 4.70 5.27 17.98
C ILE A 165 3.56 5.35 18.99
N THR A 166 2.66 6.32 18.83
CA THR A 166 1.40 6.35 19.56
C THR A 166 0.28 6.07 18.58
N ASP A 167 -0.43 4.96 18.77
CA ASP A 167 -1.50 4.58 17.87
C ASP A 167 -2.79 5.38 18.10
N SER A 168 -3.79 5.16 17.27
CA SER A 168 -5.07 5.89 17.32
C SER A 168 -5.94 5.52 18.53
N ALA A 169 -5.63 4.44 19.24
CA ALA A 169 -6.26 4.04 20.50
C ALA A 169 -5.50 4.60 21.73
N GLY A 170 -4.38 5.31 21.53
CA GLY A 170 -3.55 5.90 22.57
C GLY A 170 -2.50 4.95 23.16
N ARG A 171 -2.33 3.73 22.60
CA ARG A 171 -1.26 2.81 23.03
C ARG A 171 0.08 3.33 22.53
N ARG A 172 1.08 3.29 23.40
CA ARG A 172 2.44 3.73 23.06
C ARG A 172 3.34 2.52 22.83
N LEU A 173 3.97 2.49 21.68
CA LEU A 173 4.97 1.51 21.30
C LEU A 173 6.34 2.17 21.38
N ARG A 174 7.32 1.42 21.88
CA ARG A 174 8.72 1.80 21.98
C ARG A 174 9.53 1.09 20.90
N VAL A 175 10.43 1.81 20.26
CA VAL A 175 11.29 1.28 19.20
C VAL A 175 12.75 1.31 19.68
N GLU A 176 13.38 0.14 19.69
CA GLU A 176 14.78 -0.03 20.08
C GLU A 176 15.66 -0.17 18.84
N HIS A 177 16.83 0.45 18.88
CA HIS A 177 17.78 0.48 17.79
C HIS A 177 19.15 -0.03 18.19
N ASP A 178 19.86 -0.61 17.27
CA ASP A 178 21.30 -0.76 17.36
C ASP A 178 21.97 0.62 17.39
N THR A 179 22.73 0.90 18.40
CA THR A 179 23.32 2.23 18.65
C THR A 179 24.40 2.61 17.63
N ARG A 180 24.96 1.67 16.87
CA ARG A 180 26.01 1.90 15.87
C ARG A 180 25.43 2.09 14.47
N SER A 181 24.48 1.24 14.10
CA SER A 181 23.92 1.22 12.75
C SER A 181 22.60 2.00 12.63
N GLY A 182 21.92 2.29 13.74
CA GLY A 182 20.59 2.90 13.75
C GLY A 182 19.46 1.98 13.27
N ARG A 183 19.73 0.66 13.14
CA ARG A 183 18.70 -0.30 12.72
C ARG A 183 17.78 -0.66 13.86
N ILE A 184 16.50 -0.86 13.55
CA ILE A 184 15.50 -1.31 14.52
C ILE A 184 15.84 -2.75 14.94
N LEU A 185 15.94 -2.98 16.25
CA LEU A 185 16.14 -4.30 16.85
C LEU A 185 14.82 -4.88 17.33
N GLU A 186 14.01 -4.05 18.01
CA GLU A 186 12.75 -4.47 18.62
C GLU A 186 11.72 -3.36 18.59
N ILE A 187 10.46 -3.78 18.51
CA ILE A 187 9.29 -2.93 18.73
C ILE A 187 8.50 -3.55 19.88
N CYS A 188 8.36 -2.80 20.96
CA CYS A 188 7.67 -3.21 22.17
C CYS A 188 6.39 -2.40 22.35
N GLY A 189 5.36 -3.04 22.84
CA GLY A 189 4.07 -2.41 23.13
C GLY A 189 3.45 -2.96 24.42
N PRO A 190 2.31 -2.39 24.86
CA PRO A 190 1.61 -2.87 26.05
C PRO A 190 1.09 -4.28 25.86
N HIS A 191 1.18 -5.11 26.90
CA HIS A 191 0.57 -6.44 26.91
C HIS A 191 -0.96 -6.32 26.80
N PRO A 192 -1.65 -7.13 25.97
CA PRO A 192 -3.10 -7.00 25.76
C PRO A 192 -3.96 -7.11 27.02
N GLU A 193 -3.58 -8.00 27.95
CA GLU A 193 -4.32 -8.26 29.19
C GLU A 193 -3.75 -7.51 30.41
N GLU A 194 -2.47 -7.12 30.38
CA GLU A 194 -1.76 -6.45 31.46
C GLU A 194 -1.03 -5.21 30.91
N PRO A 195 -1.76 -4.09 30.60
CA PRO A 195 -1.21 -2.95 29.87
C PRO A 195 -0.01 -2.25 30.51
N GLU A 196 0.21 -2.47 31.81
CA GLU A 196 1.40 -2.00 32.53
C GLU A 196 2.69 -2.80 32.25
N LYS A 197 2.55 -3.98 31.62
CA LYS A 197 3.66 -4.79 31.13
C LYS A 197 3.91 -4.54 29.66
N GLU A 198 5.16 -4.55 29.26
CA GLU A 198 5.54 -4.53 27.83
C GLU A 198 5.77 -5.95 27.31
N ILE A 199 5.44 -6.14 26.02
CA ILE A 199 5.81 -7.33 25.23
C ILE A 199 6.52 -6.89 23.96
N THR A 200 7.42 -7.72 23.45
CA THR A 200 8.00 -7.53 22.12
C THR A 200 7.00 -7.96 21.07
N LEU A 201 6.57 -7.02 20.24
CA LEU A 201 5.66 -7.24 19.12
C LEU A 201 6.40 -7.78 17.90
N ALA A 202 7.59 -7.24 17.63
CA ALA A 202 8.48 -7.69 16.57
C ALA A 202 9.93 -7.48 16.95
N SER A 203 10.83 -8.38 16.51
CA SER A 203 12.28 -8.21 16.63
C SER A 203 13.01 -8.65 15.38
N TYR A 204 14.21 -8.08 15.17
CA TYR A 204 14.98 -8.21 13.94
C TYR A 204 16.46 -8.47 14.23
N GLU A 205 17.07 -9.33 13.41
CA GLU A 205 18.50 -9.58 13.42
C GLU A 205 19.12 -9.28 12.06
N TYR A 206 20.38 -8.88 12.05
CA TYR A 206 21.08 -8.45 10.85
C TYR A 206 22.46 -9.10 10.75
N ASP A 207 22.92 -9.33 9.51
CA ASP A 207 24.29 -9.72 9.25
C ASP A 207 25.25 -8.51 9.33
N ALA A 208 26.56 -8.78 9.15
CA ALA A 208 27.60 -7.76 9.19
C ALA A 208 27.47 -6.74 8.03
N ASP A 209 26.86 -7.11 6.91
CA ASP A 209 26.65 -6.25 5.75
C ASP A 209 25.39 -5.39 5.91
N GLY A 210 24.54 -5.71 6.89
CA GLY A 210 23.33 -4.97 7.22
C GLY A 210 22.08 -5.46 6.52
N ASN A 211 22.07 -6.70 6.07
CA ASN A 211 20.87 -7.37 5.60
C ASN A 211 20.11 -7.96 6.77
N MET A 212 18.78 -7.87 6.76
CA MET A 212 17.94 -8.52 7.79
C MET A 212 17.94 -10.03 7.58
N THR A 213 18.42 -10.77 8.59
CA THR A 213 18.52 -12.24 8.50
C THR A 213 17.40 -12.95 9.22
N LEU A 214 16.76 -12.30 10.17
CA LEU A 214 15.67 -12.87 10.97
C LEU A 214 14.67 -11.80 11.38
N GLN A 215 13.39 -12.17 11.31
CA GLN A 215 12.28 -11.49 11.96
C GLN A 215 11.56 -12.46 12.89
N ARG A 216 11.19 -11.99 14.08
CA ARG A 216 10.43 -12.76 15.07
C ARG A 216 9.18 -11.98 15.46
N ASN A 217 8.01 -12.63 15.47
CA ASN A 217 6.75 -12.05 15.93
C ASN A 217 6.55 -12.21 17.46
N ALA A 218 5.46 -11.67 17.99
CA ALA A 218 5.11 -11.74 19.41
C ALA A 218 4.88 -13.18 19.93
N ALA A 219 4.52 -14.12 19.07
CA ALA A 219 4.35 -15.54 19.42
C ALA A 219 5.67 -16.31 19.45
N GLY A 220 6.76 -15.69 19.01
CA GLY A 220 8.08 -16.31 18.92
C GLY A 220 8.36 -17.01 17.59
N ASP A 221 7.41 -17.02 16.65
CA ASP A 221 7.62 -17.59 15.33
C ASP A 221 8.58 -16.72 14.51
N VAL A 222 9.40 -17.35 13.68
CA VAL A 222 10.46 -16.68 12.95
C VAL A 222 10.30 -16.81 11.43
N MET A 223 10.69 -15.75 10.74
CA MET A 223 11.03 -15.75 9.31
C MET A 223 12.52 -15.51 9.17
N THR A 224 13.17 -16.20 8.25
CA THR A 224 14.61 -16.05 8.00
C THR A 224 14.92 -15.80 6.55
N TYR A 225 16.01 -15.07 6.30
CA TYR A 225 16.45 -14.66 4.97
C TYR A 225 17.94 -14.98 4.78
N GLU A 226 18.26 -15.57 3.63
CA GLU A 226 19.64 -15.79 3.20
C GLU A 226 19.92 -14.95 1.95
N TYR A 227 21.12 -14.37 1.88
CA TYR A 227 21.49 -13.41 0.84
C TYR A 227 22.71 -13.84 0.05
N ALA A 228 22.71 -13.53 -1.25
CA ALA A 228 23.92 -13.43 -2.06
C ALA A 228 24.22 -11.95 -2.31
N GLY A 229 25.17 -11.40 -1.56
CA GLY A 229 25.39 -9.95 -1.48
C GLY A 229 24.20 -9.23 -0.87
N ARG A 230 23.41 -8.54 -1.68
CA ARG A 230 22.19 -7.81 -1.25
C ARG A 230 20.89 -8.43 -1.75
N LEU A 231 20.96 -9.50 -2.52
CA LEU A 231 19.80 -10.18 -3.09
C LEU A 231 19.37 -11.34 -2.18
N ILE A 232 18.10 -11.40 -1.80
CA ILE A 232 17.54 -12.56 -1.10
C ILE A 232 17.57 -13.74 -2.06
N VAL A 233 18.24 -14.82 -1.68
CA VAL A 233 18.30 -16.07 -2.42
C VAL A 233 17.48 -17.18 -1.79
N LYS A 234 17.13 -17.00 -0.51
CA LYS A 234 16.22 -17.91 0.19
C LYS A 234 15.46 -17.14 1.27
N GLU A 235 14.19 -17.45 1.40
CA GLU A 235 13.29 -16.99 2.45
C GLU A 235 12.63 -18.21 3.09
N THR A 236 12.61 -18.27 4.43
CA THR A 236 11.92 -19.36 5.14
C THR A 236 10.82 -18.75 5.99
N TRP A 237 9.58 -19.18 5.75
CA TRP A 237 8.40 -18.71 6.42
C TRP A 237 8.22 -19.31 7.82
N ARG A 238 7.36 -18.71 8.63
CA ARG A 238 7.04 -19.14 10.00
C ARG A 238 6.57 -20.60 10.11
N ASN A 239 5.98 -21.17 9.06
CA ASN A 239 5.58 -22.58 8.97
C ASN A 239 6.73 -23.53 8.58
N GLY A 240 7.94 -23.01 8.39
CA GLY A 240 9.13 -23.75 7.97
C GLY A 240 9.27 -23.98 6.48
N LEU A 241 8.32 -23.56 5.63
CA LEU A 241 8.41 -23.66 4.18
C LEU A 241 9.45 -22.66 3.67
N ALA A 242 10.40 -23.14 2.85
CA ALA A 242 11.41 -22.29 2.24
C ALA A 242 11.13 -22.02 0.76
N TRP A 243 11.49 -20.82 0.32
CA TRP A 243 11.44 -20.33 -1.05
C TRP A 243 12.82 -19.91 -1.51
N TYR A 244 13.12 -20.12 -2.78
CA TYR A 244 14.44 -19.93 -3.37
C TYR A 244 14.35 -19.03 -4.59
N PHE A 245 15.39 -18.24 -4.84
CA PHE A 245 15.45 -17.24 -5.91
C PHE A 245 16.81 -17.25 -6.60
N GLU A 246 16.80 -17.28 -7.92
CA GLU A 246 17.97 -17.09 -8.76
C GLU A 246 17.82 -15.83 -9.62
N TYR A 247 18.92 -15.15 -9.85
CA TYR A 247 18.96 -13.89 -10.58
C TYR A 247 19.90 -13.97 -11.78
N ASP A 248 19.68 -13.11 -12.78
CA ASP A 248 20.54 -12.99 -13.96
C ASP A 248 21.85 -12.21 -13.71
N GLY A 249 22.09 -11.77 -12.47
CA GLY A 249 23.27 -11.05 -12.03
C GLY A 249 23.40 -11.04 -10.51
N THR A 250 24.38 -10.31 -9.97
CA THR A 250 24.71 -10.29 -8.54
C THR A 250 24.46 -8.93 -7.86
N GLY A 251 24.09 -7.92 -8.63
CA GLY A 251 23.90 -6.55 -8.14
C GLY A 251 22.45 -6.15 -8.03
N VAL A 252 22.20 -5.04 -7.32
CA VAL A 252 20.90 -4.36 -7.32
C VAL A 252 20.49 -4.06 -8.76
N GLY A 253 19.27 -4.42 -9.13
CA GLY A 253 18.74 -4.30 -10.49
C GLY A 253 18.79 -5.60 -11.30
N SER A 254 19.45 -6.67 -10.80
CA SER A 254 19.34 -8.01 -11.39
C SER A 254 17.90 -8.50 -11.33
N ARG A 255 17.48 -9.19 -12.39
CA ARG A 255 16.13 -9.75 -12.49
C ARG A 255 16.10 -11.14 -11.89
N CYS A 256 15.05 -11.44 -11.12
CA CYS A 256 14.77 -12.80 -10.69
C CYS A 256 14.32 -13.62 -11.92
N VAL A 257 15.06 -14.67 -12.24
CA VAL A 257 14.83 -15.51 -13.42
C VAL A 257 14.30 -16.89 -13.07
N HIS A 258 14.38 -17.29 -11.80
CA HIS A 258 13.88 -18.55 -11.31
C HIS A 258 13.45 -18.42 -9.85
N THR A 259 12.28 -18.94 -9.52
CA THR A 259 11.76 -19.04 -8.14
C THR A 259 11.05 -20.35 -7.93
N TRP A 260 11.24 -20.97 -6.75
CA TRP A 260 10.57 -22.21 -6.37
C TRP A 260 10.50 -22.36 -4.86
N GLY A 261 9.55 -23.17 -4.38
CA GLY A 261 9.47 -23.58 -2.97
C GLY A 261 10.05 -24.97 -2.72
N ASP A 262 10.14 -25.35 -1.45
CA ASP A 262 10.59 -26.69 -1.03
C ASP A 262 9.88 -27.78 -1.79
N GLY A 263 10.67 -28.80 -2.20
CA GLY A 263 10.16 -29.91 -3.01
C GLY A 263 9.81 -29.55 -4.46
N GLY A 264 10.18 -28.35 -4.93
CA GLY A 264 9.92 -27.90 -6.31
C GLY A 264 8.48 -27.39 -6.51
N ILE A 265 7.78 -27.02 -5.45
CA ILE A 265 6.46 -26.42 -5.58
C ILE A 265 6.57 -25.02 -6.20
N TYR A 266 5.60 -24.64 -7.04
CA TYR A 266 5.56 -23.36 -7.73
C TYR A 266 6.89 -23.00 -8.42
N ASP A 267 7.56 -23.99 -9.03
CA ASP A 267 8.79 -23.76 -9.81
C ASP A 267 8.43 -22.94 -11.07
N HIS A 268 8.95 -21.71 -11.12
CA HIS A 268 8.73 -20.80 -12.24
C HIS A 268 10.07 -20.30 -12.78
N ARG A 269 10.27 -20.47 -14.10
CA ARG A 269 11.42 -19.94 -14.83
C ARG A 269 10.98 -18.82 -15.75
N LEU A 270 11.60 -17.65 -15.61
CA LEU A 270 11.25 -16.45 -16.35
C LEU A 270 12.33 -16.13 -17.40
N THR A 271 11.89 -15.91 -18.63
CA THR A 271 12.75 -15.46 -19.73
C THR A 271 12.29 -14.10 -20.19
N PHE A 272 13.16 -13.10 -20.00
CA PHE A 272 12.87 -11.70 -20.30
C PHE A 272 13.37 -11.32 -21.70
N ARG A 273 12.51 -10.74 -22.53
CA ARG A 273 12.80 -10.10 -23.82
C ARG A 273 12.22 -8.68 -23.83
N GLU A 274 12.52 -7.91 -24.85
CA GLU A 274 11.97 -6.56 -24.98
C GLU A 274 10.43 -6.60 -25.09
N GLY A 275 9.75 -6.07 -24.07
CA GLY A 275 8.27 -6.01 -24.01
C GLY A 275 7.57 -7.35 -23.83
N VAL A 276 8.30 -8.46 -23.61
CA VAL A 276 7.73 -9.80 -23.47
C VAL A 276 8.46 -10.58 -22.38
N THR A 277 7.70 -11.25 -21.52
CA THR A 277 8.23 -12.19 -20.55
C THR A 277 7.54 -13.55 -20.72
N GLU A 278 8.33 -14.59 -20.88
CA GLU A 278 7.89 -15.98 -20.91
C GLU A 278 8.08 -16.60 -19.52
N VAL A 279 7.05 -17.24 -18.99
CA VAL A 279 7.07 -17.92 -17.70
C VAL A 279 6.72 -19.38 -17.91
N LEU A 280 7.68 -20.25 -17.61
CA LEU A 280 7.51 -21.70 -17.62
C LEU A 280 7.28 -22.18 -16.19
N ASP A 281 6.18 -22.88 -15.93
CA ASP A 281 5.85 -23.41 -14.61
C ASP A 281 6.36 -24.83 -14.36
N SER A 282 6.11 -25.37 -13.15
CA SER A 282 6.51 -26.72 -12.73
C SER A 282 5.87 -27.85 -13.53
N HIS A 283 4.78 -27.60 -14.25
CA HIS A 283 4.10 -28.56 -15.14
C HIS A 283 4.62 -28.51 -16.57
N GLY A 284 5.53 -27.58 -16.87
CA GLY A 284 6.01 -27.32 -18.23
C GLY A 284 5.05 -26.48 -19.06
N GLU A 285 4.10 -25.81 -18.42
CA GLU A 285 3.15 -24.93 -19.07
C GLU A 285 3.77 -23.53 -19.27
N LEU A 286 3.64 -23.01 -20.49
CA LEU A 286 4.18 -21.71 -20.87
C LEU A 286 3.11 -20.63 -20.86
N THR A 287 3.32 -19.60 -20.05
CA THR A 287 2.53 -18.35 -20.05
C THR A 287 3.37 -17.22 -20.62
N VAL A 288 2.81 -16.41 -21.52
CA VAL A 288 3.49 -15.27 -22.16
C VAL A 288 2.84 -13.98 -21.75
N TYR A 289 3.64 -13.07 -21.21
CA TYR A 289 3.19 -11.72 -20.81
C TYR A 289 3.78 -10.66 -21.75
N HIS A 290 2.92 -9.83 -22.32
CA HIS A 290 3.34 -8.66 -23.09
C HIS A 290 3.14 -7.41 -22.22
N HIS A 291 4.19 -6.59 -22.10
CA HIS A 291 4.18 -5.42 -21.25
C HIS A 291 4.79 -4.19 -21.94
N ARG A 292 4.40 -3.00 -21.49
CA ARG A 292 4.93 -1.71 -21.93
C ARG A 292 4.89 -0.72 -20.77
N GLY A 293 6.00 -0.01 -20.54
CA GLY A 293 6.09 0.98 -19.47
C GLY A 293 5.80 0.39 -18.08
N GLY A 294 6.16 -0.88 -17.85
CA GLY A 294 5.90 -1.59 -16.60
C GLY A 294 4.46 -2.08 -16.40
N LEU A 295 3.58 -1.98 -17.42
CA LEU A 295 2.20 -2.49 -17.37
C LEU A 295 2.03 -3.67 -18.33
N VAL A 296 1.46 -4.77 -17.84
CA VAL A 296 1.01 -5.89 -18.68
C VAL A 296 -0.25 -5.47 -19.41
N TRP A 297 -0.25 -5.56 -20.73
CA TRP A 297 -1.42 -5.26 -21.57
C TRP A 297 -2.02 -6.50 -22.22
N LYS A 298 -1.27 -7.62 -22.27
CA LYS A 298 -1.74 -8.91 -22.78
C LYS A 298 -1.04 -10.06 -22.03
N LYS A 299 -1.79 -11.08 -21.70
CA LYS A 299 -1.31 -12.37 -21.22
C LYS A 299 -1.86 -13.47 -22.13
N VAL A 300 -1.03 -14.39 -22.56
CA VAL A 300 -1.43 -15.62 -23.23
C VAL A 300 -1.16 -16.77 -22.29
N ASP A 301 -2.18 -17.49 -21.87
CA ASP A 301 -2.05 -18.64 -20.99
C ASP A 301 -1.56 -19.89 -21.77
N ALA A 302 -1.24 -20.97 -21.06
CA ALA A 302 -0.72 -22.20 -21.67
C ALA A 302 -1.67 -22.86 -22.67
N ASN A 303 -2.98 -22.59 -22.56
CA ASN A 303 -4.00 -23.11 -23.49
C ASN A 303 -4.24 -22.18 -24.70
N GLY A 304 -3.49 -21.08 -24.79
CA GLY A 304 -3.63 -20.08 -25.85
C GLY A 304 -4.74 -19.05 -25.59
N GLY A 305 -5.33 -19.06 -24.40
CA GLY A 305 -6.32 -18.06 -24.01
C GLY A 305 -5.69 -16.67 -23.81
N GLU A 306 -6.28 -15.66 -24.42
CA GLU A 306 -5.77 -14.30 -24.37
C GLU A 306 -6.54 -13.44 -23.36
N HIS A 307 -5.82 -12.83 -22.40
CA HIS A 307 -6.32 -11.81 -21.51
C HIS A 307 -5.76 -10.47 -21.94
N LEU A 308 -6.60 -9.44 -22.02
CA LEU A 308 -6.19 -8.11 -22.47
C LEU A 308 -6.55 -7.05 -21.43
N TRP A 309 -5.65 -6.08 -21.24
CA TRP A 309 -5.85 -4.91 -20.38
C TRP A 309 -5.54 -3.64 -21.16
N ARG A 310 -6.38 -2.65 -21.01
CA ARG A 310 -6.19 -1.34 -21.63
C ARG A 310 -6.18 -0.27 -20.55
N TYR A 311 -5.18 0.58 -20.59
CA TYR A 311 -4.96 1.65 -19.64
C TYR A 311 -5.01 3.02 -20.33
N ASP A 312 -5.28 4.07 -19.54
CA ASP A 312 -5.09 5.45 -19.99
C ASP A 312 -3.65 5.95 -19.69
N ASP A 313 -3.38 7.20 -20.09
CA ASP A 313 -2.07 7.83 -19.90
C ASP A 313 -1.69 8.01 -18.42
N SER A 314 -2.67 8.00 -17.50
CA SER A 314 -2.48 8.02 -16.07
C SER A 314 -2.41 6.60 -15.45
N ARG A 315 -2.23 5.57 -16.30
CA ARG A 315 -2.10 4.16 -15.92
C ARG A 315 -3.35 3.56 -15.24
N ARG A 316 -4.54 4.18 -15.42
CA ARG A 316 -5.81 3.65 -14.90
C ARG A 316 -6.38 2.62 -15.87
N LEU A 317 -6.90 1.51 -15.33
CA LEU A 317 -7.50 0.43 -16.13
C LEU A 317 -8.80 0.91 -16.78
N LEU A 318 -8.86 0.95 -18.09
CA LEU A 318 -10.06 1.31 -18.88
C LEU A 318 -10.88 0.11 -19.32
N ALA A 319 -10.24 -1.03 -19.53
CA ALA A 319 -10.89 -2.28 -19.92
C ALA A 319 -10.05 -3.48 -19.54
N GLN A 320 -10.72 -4.57 -19.21
CA GLN A 320 -10.14 -5.92 -19.18
C GLN A 320 -11.01 -6.87 -20.00
N THR A 321 -10.38 -7.74 -20.78
CA THR A 321 -11.06 -8.72 -21.63
C THR A 321 -10.54 -10.11 -21.30
N ASP A 322 -11.44 -11.06 -21.08
CA ASP A 322 -11.13 -12.46 -20.83
C ASP A 322 -10.88 -13.23 -22.14
N PRO A 323 -10.41 -14.50 -22.09
CA PRO A 323 -10.16 -15.31 -23.30
C PRO A 323 -11.40 -15.61 -24.14
N LEU A 324 -12.60 -15.44 -23.61
CA LEU A 324 -13.85 -15.61 -24.34
C LEU A 324 -14.29 -14.33 -25.06
N GLY A 325 -13.52 -13.23 -24.90
CA GLY A 325 -13.85 -11.92 -25.47
C GLY A 325 -14.80 -11.09 -24.62
N ASN A 326 -15.15 -11.54 -23.44
CA ASN A 326 -15.98 -10.78 -22.52
C ASN A 326 -15.19 -9.62 -21.91
N SER A 327 -15.74 -8.40 -21.98
CA SER A 327 -15.05 -7.20 -21.55
C SER A 327 -15.75 -6.50 -20.39
N THR A 328 -14.99 -6.16 -19.35
CA THR A 328 -15.40 -5.21 -18.31
C THR A 328 -14.78 -3.86 -18.61
N LEU A 329 -15.57 -2.79 -18.57
CA LEU A 329 -15.16 -1.44 -18.89
C LEU A 329 -15.24 -0.54 -17.67
N TYR A 330 -14.32 0.46 -17.59
CA TYR A 330 -14.24 1.41 -16.49
C TYR A 330 -14.13 2.83 -17.01
N ARG A 331 -14.78 3.79 -16.32
CA ARG A 331 -14.65 5.23 -16.55
C ARG A 331 -14.31 5.94 -15.27
N TYR A 332 -13.62 7.06 -15.38
CA TYR A 332 -13.11 7.81 -14.23
C TYR A 332 -13.37 9.31 -14.41
N ASP A 333 -13.56 9.98 -13.28
CA ASP A 333 -13.53 11.43 -13.25
C ASP A 333 -12.08 11.96 -13.25
N ARG A 334 -11.97 13.30 -13.23
CA ARG A 334 -10.66 13.98 -13.18
C ARG A 334 -9.85 13.72 -11.90
N TRP A 335 -10.46 13.20 -10.85
CA TRP A 335 -9.83 12.88 -9.58
C TRP A 335 -9.47 11.39 -9.46
N GLY A 336 -9.74 10.63 -10.49
CA GLY A 336 -9.48 9.19 -10.54
C GLY A 336 -10.52 8.34 -9.81
N ASN A 337 -11.67 8.91 -9.45
CA ASN A 337 -12.78 8.10 -8.95
C ASN A 337 -13.41 7.32 -10.10
N CYS A 338 -13.68 6.02 -9.88
CA CYS A 338 -14.42 5.23 -10.85
C CYS A 338 -15.89 5.70 -10.86
N THR A 339 -16.32 6.30 -11.97
CA THR A 339 -17.69 6.80 -12.13
C THR A 339 -18.62 5.77 -12.74
N ASP A 340 -18.06 4.85 -13.54
CA ASP A 340 -18.84 3.79 -14.20
C ASP A 340 -18.00 2.53 -14.32
N SER A 341 -18.63 1.39 -14.08
CA SER A 341 -18.13 0.09 -14.49
C SER A 341 -19.25 -0.72 -15.13
N SER A 342 -18.94 -1.40 -16.23
CA SER A 342 -19.92 -2.29 -16.90
C SER A 342 -19.32 -3.67 -17.07
N ASP A 343 -20.12 -4.68 -16.74
CA ASP A 343 -19.79 -6.08 -16.96
C ASP A 343 -20.13 -6.55 -18.40
N PRO A 344 -19.63 -7.72 -18.83
CA PRO A 344 -19.92 -8.26 -20.16
C PRO A 344 -21.38 -8.59 -20.42
N CYS A 345 -22.20 -8.79 -19.38
CA CYS A 345 -23.62 -9.11 -19.48
C CYS A 345 -24.49 -7.86 -19.61
N GLY A 346 -23.89 -6.66 -19.60
CA GLY A 346 -24.58 -5.38 -19.69
C GLY A 346 -25.01 -4.79 -18.35
N GLY A 347 -24.68 -5.45 -17.24
CA GLY A 347 -24.84 -4.88 -15.91
C GLY A 347 -23.88 -3.71 -15.73
N SER A 348 -24.35 -2.62 -15.14
CA SER A 348 -23.51 -1.45 -14.87
C SER A 348 -23.69 -0.92 -13.46
N VAL A 349 -22.57 -0.46 -12.88
CA VAL A 349 -22.57 0.33 -11.65
C VAL A 349 -22.13 1.73 -12.02
N SER A 350 -22.88 2.74 -11.59
CA SER A 350 -22.48 4.14 -11.75
C SER A 350 -22.43 4.86 -10.40
N ALA A 351 -21.47 5.76 -10.23
CA ALA A 351 -21.28 6.53 -9.01
C ALA A 351 -21.12 8.02 -9.32
N VAL A 352 -21.78 8.87 -8.54
CA VAL A 352 -21.68 10.32 -8.63
C VAL A 352 -20.89 10.86 -7.47
N TYR A 353 -19.89 11.69 -7.77
CA TYR A 353 -19.02 12.35 -6.78
C TYR A 353 -19.22 13.85 -6.80
N PRO A 354 -19.12 14.56 -5.65
CA PRO A 354 -19.32 16.02 -5.61
C PRO A 354 -18.23 16.81 -6.34
N GLY A 355 -17.09 16.17 -6.64
CA GLY A 355 -16.04 16.73 -7.50
C GLY A 355 -15.23 17.87 -6.91
N LYS A 356 -15.42 18.24 -5.64
CA LYS A 356 -14.70 19.34 -4.98
C LYS A 356 -14.58 19.16 -3.47
N GLY A 357 -13.59 19.87 -2.88
CA GLY A 357 -13.33 19.83 -1.44
C GLY A 357 -12.78 18.46 -0.98
N ASN A 358 -12.89 18.23 0.31
CA ASN A 358 -12.49 16.98 0.97
C ASN A 358 -13.46 15.81 0.76
N LEU A 359 -14.60 16.05 0.10
CA LEU A 359 -15.61 15.03 -0.24
C LEU A 359 -15.47 14.51 -1.68
N ARG A 360 -14.51 15.00 -2.46
CA ARG A 360 -14.41 14.69 -3.89
C ARG A 360 -14.08 13.23 -4.20
N ASN A 361 -13.60 12.44 -3.22
CA ASN A 361 -13.37 11.00 -3.32
C ASN A 361 -14.54 10.17 -2.76
N ARG A 362 -15.62 10.79 -2.28
CA ARG A 362 -16.76 10.13 -1.65
C ARG A 362 -17.99 10.21 -2.53
N PRO A 363 -18.61 9.07 -2.93
CA PRO A 363 -19.80 9.08 -3.77
C PRO A 363 -21.00 9.63 -2.99
N VAL A 364 -21.80 10.50 -3.62
CA VAL A 364 -23.09 10.95 -3.07
C VAL A 364 -24.24 10.07 -3.54
N SER A 365 -24.07 9.33 -4.63
CA SER A 365 -24.98 8.27 -5.05
C SER A 365 -24.26 7.15 -5.79
N VAL A 366 -24.78 5.93 -5.68
CA VAL A 366 -24.33 4.75 -6.42
C VAL A 366 -25.57 4.03 -6.95
N THR A 367 -25.61 3.82 -8.28
CA THR A 367 -26.66 3.04 -8.93
C THR A 367 -26.12 1.66 -9.30
N THR A 368 -26.80 0.62 -8.86
CA THR A 368 -26.44 -0.79 -9.06
C THR A 368 -27.05 -1.35 -10.37
N PRO A 369 -26.63 -2.52 -10.89
CA PRO A 369 -27.10 -3.07 -12.17
C PRO A 369 -28.62 -3.30 -12.23
N ASP A 370 -29.28 -3.51 -11.12
CA ASP A 370 -30.73 -3.64 -10.98
C ASP A 370 -31.46 -2.28 -10.98
N SER A 371 -30.73 -1.18 -11.28
CA SER A 371 -31.21 0.21 -11.28
C SER A 371 -31.60 0.74 -9.91
N GLY A 372 -31.25 0.04 -8.85
CA GLY A 372 -31.39 0.54 -7.48
C GLY A 372 -30.38 1.64 -7.18
N THR A 373 -30.82 2.77 -6.65
CA THR A 373 -29.93 3.89 -6.33
C THR A 373 -29.79 4.06 -4.82
N TRP A 374 -28.57 4.00 -4.34
CA TRP A 374 -28.17 4.34 -2.99
C TRP A 374 -27.73 5.80 -2.94
N GLU A 375 -28.15 6.52 -1.90
CA GLU A 375 -27.72 7.91 -1.66
C GLU A 375 -26.93 7.99 -0.34
N PHE A 376 -25.91 8.88 -0.32
CA PHE A 376 -25.00 9.06 0.81
C PHE A 376 -24.89 10.51 1.20
N GLY A 377 -25.09 10.82 2.47
CA GLY A 377 -24.93 12.15 3.04
C GLY A 377 -23.75 12.19 3.99
N TYR A 378 -22.95 13.25 3.89
CA TYR A 378 -21.73 13.45 4.70
C TYR A 378 -21.80 14.76 5.49
N ASP A 379 -21.13 14.79 6.64
CA ASP A 379 -20.90 16.04 7.36
C ASP A 379 -19.71 16.84 6.77
N ARG A 380 -19.39 17.97 7.38
CA ARG A 380 -18.30 18.84 6.91
C ARG A 380 -16.92 18.20 7.04
N SER A 381 -16.73 17.30 7.98
CA SER A 381 -15.49 16.53 8.15
C SER A 381 -15.35 15.41 7.13
N GLY A 382 -16.47 14.92 6.56
CA GLY A 382 -16.50 13.82 5.62
C GLY A 382 -17.06 12.53 6.23
N ASN A 383 -17.58 12.54 7.44
CA ASN A 383 -18.21 11.38 8.04
C ASN A 383 -19.55 11.09 7.35
N LEU A 384 -19.84 9.79 7.12
CA LEU A 384 -21.09 9.34 6.57
C LEU A 384 -22.22 9.48 7.62
N VAL A 385 -23.09 10.50 7.48
CA VAL A 385 -24.17 10.77 8.43
C VAL A 385 -25.51 10.19 8.00
N SER A 386 -25.68 9.85 6.73
CA SER A 386 -26.88 9.17 6.24
C SER A 386 -26.59 8.25 5.06
N ARG A 387 -27.35 7.16 4.99
CA ARG A 387 -27.40 6.26 3.84
C ARG A 387 -28.87 5.95 3.54
N THR A 388 -29.33 6.22 2.30
CA THR A 388 -30.66 5.91 1.82
C THR A 388 -30.57 4.75 0.85
N ASN A 389 -31.36 3.70 1.04
CA ASN A 389 -31.43 2.57 0.12
C ASN A 389 -32.37 2.87 -1.07
N PRO A 390 -32.42 2.02 -2.12
CA PRO A 390 -33.28 2.22 -3.28
C PRO A 390 -34.78 2.34 -2.98
N GLU A 391 -35.25 1.75 -1.87
CA GLU A 391 -36.64 1.84 -1.41
C GLU A 391 -36.91 3.11 -0.59
N GLY A 392 -35.93 4.00 -0.44
CA GLY A 392 -36.08 5.26 0.30
C GLY A 392 -35.92 5.11 1.82
N ALA A 393 -35.50 3.95 2.32
CA ALA A 393 -35.28 3.72 3.76
C ALA A 393 -33.93 4.31 4.20
N VAL A 394 -33.96 5.13 5.25
CA VAL A 394 -32.81 5.96 5.68
C VAL A 394 -32.21 5.44 6.98
N THR A 395 -30.94 5.09 6.94
CA THR A 395 -30.10 4.87 8.13
C THR A 395 -29.32 6.16 8.44
N ARG A 396 -29.26 6.56 9.71
CA ARG A 396 -28.51 7.76 10.15
C ARG A 396 -27.44 7.40 11.17
N MET A 397 -26.31 8.08 11.09
CA MET A 397 -25.18 7.90 11.99
C MET A 397 -24.84 9.22 12.68
N THR A 398 -24.46 9.15 13.94
CA THR A 398 -23.92 10.30 14.69
C THR A 398 -22.51 9.98 15.18
N TYR A 399 -21.70 11.00 15.32
CA TYR A 399 -20.30 10.88 15.70
C TYR A 399 -20.01 11.65 16.99
N ARG A 400 -19.09 11.12 17.81
CA ARG A 400 -18.54 11.80 18.98
C ARG A 400 -17.02 11.58 18.96
N ASN A 401 -16.26 12.66 19.04
CA ASN A 401 -14.80 12.61 19.01
C ASN A 401 -14.26 11.81 17.79
N GLY A 402 -14.91 11.95 16.62
CA GLY A 402 -14.50 11.28 15.39
C GLY A 402 -14.96 9.81 15.25
N ALA A 403 -15.45 9.18 16.31
CA ALA A 403 -15.98 7.81 16.28
C ALA A 403 -17.51 7.79 16.15
N VAL A 404 -18.05 6.72 15.54
CA VAL A 404 -19.52 6.51 15.47
C VAL A 404 -20.07 6.35 16.89
N ALA A 405 -20.98 7.22 17.28
CA ALA A 405 -21.61 7.22 18.61
C ALA A 405 -22.97 6.51 18.61
N SER A 406 -23.70 6.60 17.51
CA SER A 406 -24.97 5.87 17.36
C SER A 406 -25.31 5.62 15.90
N VAL A 407 -26.05 4.56 15.67
CA VAL A 407 -26.68 4.24 14.38
C VAL A 407 -28.19 4.14 14.61
N LYS A 408 -28.98 4.89 13.84
CA LYS A 408 -30.45 4.80 13.81
C LYS A 408 -30.87 4.14 12.51
N ASP A 409 -31.54 3.00 12.62
CA ASP A 409 -32.07 2.27 11.48
C ASP A 409 -33.32 2.94 10.87
N PRO A 410 -33.82 2.50 9.70
CA PRO A 410 -35.02 3.04 9.08
C PRO A 410 -36.31 2.87 9.91
N TYR A 411 -36.34 1.92 10.81
CA TYR A 411 -37.50 1.66 11.70
C TYR A 411 -37.46 2.48 12.98
N GLY A 412 -36.41 3.28 13.17
CA GLY A 412 -36.26 4.18 14.30
C GLY A 412 -35.50 3.59 15.50
N VAL A 413 -35.05 2.33 15.40
CA VAL A 413 -34.22 1.69 16.44
C VAL A 413 -32.83 2.36 16.47
N VAL A 414 -32.36 2.70 17.67
CA VAL A 414 -31.07 3.35 17.89
C VAL A 414 -30.13 2.40 18.62
N THR A 415 -29.05 2.02 17.93
CA THR A 415 -27.92 1.32 18.55
C THR A 415 -26.88 2.37 18.95
N ARG A 416 -26.43 2.36 20.20
CA ARG A 416 -25.34 3.20 20.72
C ARG A 416 -24.06 2.38 20.81
N LEU A 417 -22.94 2.99 20.41
CA LEU A 417 -21.60 2.37 20.34
C LEU A 417 -20.67 3.07 21.33
#